data_597f9f3ac628f642553a2ccd93b5b4ee
#
_entry.id   597f9f3ac628f642553a2ccd93b5b4ee
#
_cell.length_a   1.000
_cell.length_b   1.000
_cell.length_c   1.000
_cell.angle_alpha   90.00
_cell.angle_beta   90.00
_cell.angle_gamma   90.00
#
_symmetry.space_group_name_H-M   'P 1'
#
loop_
_entity.id
_entity.type
_entity.pdbx_description
1 polymer ?
#
loop_
_entity_poly.entity_id
_entity_poly.type
_entity_poly.pdbx_seq_one_letter_code
_entity_poly.pdbx_strand_id
1 'polypeptide(L)'
;VLAESWEVSPDSTVWTIRLHQGVPFHHGYGELTAHDFIFSMENSVEKGTSRSPKLLKRHFFPEGGGMTVVDDHTFQVDTVVPAWSLPWDVATGMDNYMGTGVISKKYYDEQGEEKAGYTKAVGTGPWRSIKHTVGGTWRFEAVENHWRKTPNFTELHYIEISEESTRLANFLAGKLDTATFNLESIAQIEKDCQK
;
A
#
# COMPACT_ATOMS: atom_id res chain seq x y z
N VAL A 1 9.38 -1.24 4.72
CA VAL A 1 8.67 -0.26 5.53
C VAL A 1 9.22 1.11 5.17
N LEU A 2 8.36 2.15 5.08
CA LEU A 2 8.79 3.52 4.77
C LEU A 2 9.41 4.22 5.97
N ALA A 3 9.00 3.83 7.20
CA ALA A 3 9.61 4.35 8.41
C ALA A 3 11.00 3.74 8.64
N GLU A 4 11.97 4.58 8.89
CA GLU A 4 13.33 4.23 9.32
C GLU A 4 13.37 3.96 10.82
N SER A 5 12.73 4.83 11.60
CA SER A 5 12.67 4.72 13.06
C SER A 5 11.42 5.40 13.62
N TRP A 6 11.11 5.10 14.86
CA TRP A 6 10.08 5.79 15.63
C TRP A 6 10.45 5.90 17.11
N GLU A 7 9.92 6.91 17.76
CA GLU A 7 9.99 7.14 19.19
C GLU A 7 8.59 7.37 19.73
N VAL A 8 8.37 7.03 20.99
CA VAL A 8 7.09 7.22 21.65
C VAL A 8 7.28 7.99 22.96
N SER A 9 6.35 8.88 23.27
CA SER A 9 6.30 9.59 24.55
C SER A 9 6.13 8.61 25.73
N PRO A 10 6.56 8.97 26.95
CA PRO A 10 6.44 8.12 28.12
C PRO A 10 5.02 7.64 28.45
N ASP A 11 4.02 8.44 28.09
CA ASP A 11 2.60 8.12 28.25
C ASP A 11 2.00 7.38 27.03
N SER A 12 2.83 7.14 26.00
CA SER A 12 2.47 6.42 24.78
C SER A 12 1.35 7.06 23.96
N THR A 13 1.20 8.37 24.06
CA THR A 13 0.18 9.11 23.30
C THR A 13 0.75 9.81 22.07
N VAL A 14 2.05 10.18 22.07
CA VAL A 14 2.69 10.86 20.94
C VAL A 14 3.77 9.98 20.33
N TRP A 15 3.62 9.70 19.06
CA TRP A 15 4.58 8.94 18.25
C TRP A 15 5.30 9.85 17.28
N THR A 16 6.63 9.90 17.34
CA THR A 16 7.46 10.60 16.36
C THR A 16 8.03 9.58 15.40
N ILE A 17 7.69 9.70 14.11
CA ILE A 17 8.04 8.74 13.06
C ILE A 17 8.98 9.44 12.08
N ARG A 18 10.14 8.81 11.80
CA ARG A 18 11.11 9.26 10.81
C ARG A 18 11.05 8.36 9.59
N LEU A 19 10.91 8.96 8.43
CA LEU A 19 10.88 8.27 7.13
C LEU A 19 12.30 8.10 6.58
N HIS A 20 12.52 7.05 5.81
CA HIS A 20 13.73 6.94 4.99
C HIS A 20 13.81 8.11 4.02
N GLN A 21 15.01 8.72 3.95
CA GLN A 21 15.32 9.75 2.95
C GLN A 21 15.70 9.11 1.61
N GLY A 22 15.57 9.87 0.52
CA GLY A 22 15.92 9.42 -0.82
C GLY A 22 14.97 8.37 -1.41
N VAL A 23 13.76 8.22 -0.89
CA VAL A 23 12.75 7.28 -1.40
C VAL A 23 12.01 7.90 -2.59
N PRO A 24 12.30 7.49 -3.84
CA PRO A 24 11.70 8.15 -4.99
C PRO A 24 10.29 7.66 -5.27
N PHE A 25 9.40 8.57 -5.66
CA PHE A 25 8.16 8.22 -6.31
C PHE A 25 8.39 7.76 -7.75
N HIS A 26 7.55 6.87 -8.24
CA HIS A 26 7.57 6.44 -9.63
C HIS A 26 7.42 7.62 -10.60
N HIS A 27 7.91 7.44 -11.81
CA HIS A 27 7.77 8.40 -12.92
C HIS A 27 8.37 9.80 -12.66
N GLY A 28 9.31 9.92 -11.72
CA GLY A 28 10.00 11.17 -11.46
C GLY A 28 9.19 12.21 -10.68
N TYR A 29 8.20 11.79 -9.92
CA TYR A 29 7.37 12.69 -9.10
C TYR A 29 8.02 13.15 -7.79
N GLY A 30 9.33 13.02 -7.69
CA GLY A 30 10.12 13.49 -6.56
C GLY A 30 10.33 12.44 -5.49
N GLU A 31 10.72 12.89 -4.32
CA GLU A 31 10.99 12.09 -3.14
C GLU A 31 9.76 12.06 -2.22
N LEU A 32 9.56 10.94 -1.53
CA LEU A 32 8.55 10.77 -0.50
C LEU A 32 8.86 11.68 0.70
N THR A 33 7.86 12.43 1.13
CA THR A 33 7.93 13.27 2.31
C THR A 33 6.83 12.94 3.33
N ALA A 34 6.96 13.51 4.54
CA ALA A 34 5.93 13.44 5.56
C ALA A 34 4.60 14.07 5.10
N HIS A 35 4.67 15.08 4.22
CA HIS A 35 3.49 15.71 3.62
C HIS A 35 2.71 14.73 2.74
N ASP A 36 3.40 13.89 1.94
CA ASP A 36 2.76 12.86 1.12
C ASP A 36 2.10 11.79 1.98
N PHE A 37 2.77 11.41 3.08
CA PHE A 37 2.24 10.41 4.00
C PHE A 37 0.93 10.92 4.64
N ILE A 38 0.96 12.10 5.25
CA ILE A 38 -0.23 12.69 5.91
C ILE A 38 -1.36 12.89 4.89
N PHE A 39 -1.06 13.48 3.74
CA PHE A 39 -2.03 13.64 2.65
C PHE A 39 -2.70 12.32 2.27
N SER A 40 -1.91 11.25 2.13
CA SER A 40 -2.45 9.93 1.75
C SER A 40 -3.41 9.37 2.80
N MET A 41 -3.09 9.56 4.08
CA MET A 41 -3.96 9.14 5.18
C MET A 41 -5.25 9.97 5.23
N GLU A 42 -5.16 11.30 5.14
CA GLU A 42 -6.29 12.22 5.10
C GLU A 42 -7.22 11.91 3.93
N ASN A 43 -6.65 11.81 2.73
CA ASN A 43 -7.40 11.49 1.52
C ASN A 43 -8.14 10.15 1.62
N SER A 44 -7.50 9.13 2.22
CA SER A 44 -8.13 7.82 2.42
C SER A 44 -9.29 7.83 3.40
N VAL A 45 -9.21 8.66 4.44
CA VAL A 45 -10.32 8.86 5.39
C VAL A 45 -11.45 9.64 4.74
N GLU A 46 -11.13 10.75 4.08
CA GLU A 46 -12.11 11.64 3.46
C GLU A 46 -12.89 10.93 2.33
N LYS A 47 -12.20 10.22 1.47
CA LYS A 47 -12.81 9.52 0.32
C LYS A 47 -13.37 8.15 0.67
N GLY A 48 -13.12 7.66 1.89
CA GLY A 48 -13.58 6.33 2.32
C GLY A 48 -12.96 5.18 1.52
N THR A 49 -11.77 5.38 0.95
CA THR A 49 -11.08 4.36 0.14
C THR A 49 -10.38 3.30 0.99
N SER A 50 -10.14 3.59 2.26
CA SER A 50 -9.62 2.61 3.22
C SER A 50 -10.65 1.51 3.50
N ARG A 51 -10.18 0.27 3.67
CA ARG A 51 -11.02 -0.86 4.13
C ARG A 51 -11.57 -0.65 5.55
N SER A 52 -10.89 0.14 6.35
CA SER A 52 -11.25 0.44 7.74
C SER A 52 -11.13 1.93 8.05
N PRO A 53 -11.94 2.80 7.41
CA PRO A 53 -11.81 4.26 7.57
C PRO A 53 -12.03 4.71 9.03
N LYS A 54 -12.86 3.99 9.79
CA LYS A 54 -13.07 4.27 11.23
C LYS A 54 -11.82 4.01 12.07
N LEU A 55 -11.09 2.93 11.76
CA LEU A 55 -9.87 2.59 12.46
C LEU A 55 -8.75 3.58 12.11
N LEU A 56 -8.61 3.92 10.83
CA LEU A 56 -7.68 4.92 10.35
C LEU A 56 -7.93 6.28 11.03
N LYS A 57 -9.18 6.71 11.06
CA LYS A 57 -9.59 7.95 11.72
C LYS A 57 -9.28 7.93 13.22
N ARG A 58 -9.56 6.82 13.89
CA ARG A 58 -9.31 6.67 15.33
C ARG A 58 -7.82 6.80 15.69
N HIS A 59 -6.92 6.24 14.86
CA HIS A 59 -5.49 6.24 15.15
C HIS A 59 -4.78 7.51 14.70
N PHE A 60 -5.14 8.06 13.54
CA PHE A 60 -4.41 9.17 12.94
C PHE A 60 -5.12 10.52 13.04
N PHE A 61 -6.41 10.52 13.29
CA PHE A 61 -7.23 11.76 13.33
C PHE A 61 -8.25 11.71 14.49
N PRO A 62 -7.84 11.38 15.72
CA PRO A 62 -8.73 11.44 16.87
C PRO A 62 -9.10 12.89 17.17
N GLU A 63 -10.24 13.09 17.84
CA GLU A 63 -10.62 14.40 18.35
C GLU A 63 -9.60 14.86 19.41
N GLY A 64 -9.06 16.06 19.23
CA GLY A 64 -8.03 16.64 20.11
C GLY A 64 -6.57 16.21 19.81
N GLY A 65 -6.35 15.34 18.81
CA GLY A 65 -5.04 14.91 18.36
C GLY A 65 -4.91 14.94 16.84
N GLY A 66 -4.04 14.09 16.30
CA GLY A 66 -3.88 13.95 14.86
C GLY A 66 -2.43 13.88 14.39
N MET A 67 -2.23 14.10 13.11
CA MET A 67 -0.91 14.05 12.49
C MET A 67 -0.37 15.46 12.25
N THR A 68 0.93 15.65 12.53
CA THR A 68 1.62 16.93 12.35
C THR A 68 2.98 16.70 11.68
N VAL A 69 3.28 17.46 10.63
CA VAL A 69 4.61 17.49 10.02
C VAL A 69 5.59 18.21 10.94
N VAL A 70 6.73 17.60 11.23
CA VAL A 70 7.84 18.21 11.96
C VAL A 70 8.87 18.77 10.98
N ASP A 71 9.23 17.95 9.99
CA ASP A 71 10.08 18.31 8.85
C ASP A 71 9.73 17.39 7.65
N ASP A 72 10.43 17.53 6.53
CA ASP A 72 10.14 16.79 5.30
C ASP A 72 10.16 15.25 5.49
N HIS A 73 10.89 14.73 6.46
CA HIS A 73 11.00 13.29 6.70
C HIS A 73 10.57 12.85 8.10
N THR A 74 10.02 13.78 8.89
CA THR A 74 9.58 13.51 10.26
C THR A 74 8.17 14.01 10.48
N PHE A 75 7.31 13.17 11.03
CA PHE A 75 5.98 13.57 11.47
C PHE A 75 5.65 12.98 12.84
N GLN A 76 4.70 13.60 13.52
CA GLN A 76 4.15 13.10 14.76
C GLN A 76 2.71 12.66 14.59
N VAL A 77 2.32 11.66 15.38
CA VAL A 77 0.94 11.19 15.53
C VAL A 77 0.58 11.34 17.00
N ASP A 78 -0.33 12.24 17.31
CA ASP A 78 -0.93 12.36 18.64
C ASP A 78 -2.22 11.53 18.64
N THR A 79 -2.20 10.43 19.38
CA THR A 79 -3.32 9.50 19.50
C THR A 79 -4.28 9.83 20.62
N VAL A 80 -3.98 10.88 21.41
CA VAL A 80 -4.75 11.35 22.60
C VAL A 80 -4.82 10.32 23.73
N VAL A 81 -4.90 9.04 23.39
CA VAL A 81 -4.90 7.90 24.32
C VAL A 81 -3.72 7.00 24.02
N PRO A 82 -3.19 6.27 25.01
CA PRO A 82 -2.09 5.34 24.78
C PRO A 82 -2.38 4.34 23.65
N ALA A 83 -1.52 4.29 22.63
CA ALA A 83 -1.70 3.46 21.44
C ALA A 83 -0.49 2.55 21.21
N TRP A 84 -0.31 1.56 22.06
CA TRP A 84 0.82 0.61 22.03
C TRP A 84 0.97 -0.17 20.73
N SER A 85 -0.15 -0.42 20.05
CA SER A 85 -0.20 -1.18 18.80
C SER A 85 0.05 -0.35 17.55
N LEU A 86 0.20 0.98 17.65
CA LEU A 86 0.27 1.86 16.48
C LEU A 86 1.29 1.42 15.43
N PRO A 87 2.57 1.08 15.78
CA PRO A 87 3.53 0.63 14.77
C PRO A 87 3.10 -0.68 14.09
N TRP A 88 2.47 -1.57 14.85
CA TRP A 88 1.96 -2.83 14.32
C TRP A 88 0.74 -2.60 13.43
N ASP A 89 -0.20 -1.78 13.87
CA ASP A 89 -1.41 -1.45 13.12
C ASP A 89 -1.07 -0.75 11.80
N VAL A 90 -0.06 0.14 11.82
CA VAL A 90 0.44 0.80 10.60
C VAL A 90 1.19 -0.18 9.70
N ALA A 91 2.09 -1.00 10.26
CA ALA A 91 2.93 -1.91 9.48
C ALA A 91 2.16 -3.07 8.86
N THR A 92 1.17 -3.62 9.56
CA THR A 92 0.34 -4.74 9.10
C THR A 92 -0.99 -4.29 8.52
N GLY A 93 -1.52 -3.19 9.00
CA GLY A 93 -2.83 -2.66 8.63
C GLY A 93 -2.85 -1.98 7.28
N MET A 94 -1.75 -1.40 6.83
CA MET A 94 -1.70 -0.74 5.52
C MET A 94 -1.91 -1.71 4.37
N ASP A 95 -1.47 -2.97 4.51
CA ASP A 95 -1.67 -3.99 3.46
C ASP A 95 -3.01 -4.72 3.56
N ASN A 96 -3.47 -5.05 4.77
CA ASN A 96 -4.62 -5.94 4.96
C ASN A 96 -5.85 -5.29 5.59
N TYR A 97 -5.70 -4.37 6.53
CA TYR A 97 -6.82 -3.78 7.27
C TYR A 97 -7.15 -2.36 6.84
N MET A 98 -6.15 -1.51 6.62
CA MET A 98 -6.40 -0.12 6.27
C MET A 98 -6.49 0.08 4.76
N GLY A 99 -5.81 -0.76 3.95
CA GLY A 99 -5.89 -0.71 2.48
C GLY A 99 -5.40 0.61 1.90
N THR A 100 -4.52 1.30 2.63
CA THR A 100 -4.06 2.65 2.27
C THR A 100 -2.60 2.58 1.86
N GLY A 101 -2.34 2.93 0.61
CA GLY A 101 -0.99 3.16 0.10
C GLY A 101 -0.61 4.63 0.23
N VAL A 102 0.70 4.91 0.30
CA VAL A 102 1.19 6.28 0.19
C VAL A 102 1.32 6.65 -1.28
N ILE A 103 0.70 7.76 -1.67
CA ILE A 103 0.67 8.29 -3.03
C ILE A 103 1.36 9.66 -3.09
N SER A 104 1.90 10.02 -4.24
CA SER A 104 2.48 11.35 -4.45
C SER A 104 1.38 12.41 -4.45
N LYS A 105 1.44 13.32 -3.49
CA LYS A 105 0.55 14.49 -3.43
C LYS A 105 0.70 15.35 -4.68
N LYS A 106 1.94 15.56 -5.12
CA LYS A 106 2.23 16.32 -6.35
C LYS A 106 1.53 15.71 -7.56
N TYR A 107 1.62 14.39 -7.75
CA TYR A 107 0.92 13.71 -8.84
C TYR A 107 -0.59 13.85 -8.74
N TYR A 108 -1.12 13.70 -7.53
CA TYR A 108 -2.55 13.85 -7.27
C TYR A 108 -3.05 15.25 -7.60
N ASP A 109 -2.33 16.29 -7.17
CA ASP A 109 -2.67 17.69 -7.44
C ASP A 109 -2.62 18.01 -8.95
N GLU A 110 -1.65 17.45 -9.69
CA GLU A 110 -1.49 17.68 -11.13
C GLU A 110 -2.50 16.92 -12.01
N GLN A 111 -2.84 15.68 -11.64
CA GLN A 111 -3.63 14.79 -12.50
C GLN A 111 -5.08 14.64 -12.08
N GLY A 112 -5.41 15.02 -10.86
CA GLY A 112 -6.72 14.84 -10.27
C GLY A 112 -7.01 13.42 -9.75
N GLU A 113 -8.06 13.31 -8.97
CA GLU A 113 -8.44 12.09 -8.24
C GLU A 113 -8.64 10.87 -9.15
N GLU A 114 -9.34 11.04 -10.26
CA GLU A 114 -9.68 9.94 -11.17
C GLU A 114 -8.44 9.25 -11.72
N LYS A 115 -7.44 10.02 -12.14
CA LYS A 115 -6.20 9.44 -12.67
C LYS A 115 -5.29 8.94 -11.56
N ALA A 116 -5.09 9.72 -10.52
CA ALA A 116 -4.16 9.40 -9.44
C ALA A 116 -4.61 8.23 -8.58
N GLY A 117 -5.93 8.05 -8.41
CA GLY A 117 -6.49 6.99 -7.58
C GLY A 117 -6.74 5.67 -8.29
N TYR A 118 -7.13 5.70 -9.58
CA TYR A 118 -7.70 4.51 -10.24
C TYR A 118 -6.97 4.03 -11.47
N THR A 119 -6.34 4.91 -12.25
CA THR A 119 -5.80 4.49 -13.55
C THR A 119 -4.29 4.35 -13.58
N LYS A 120 -3.57 5.16 -12.80
CA LYS A 120 -2.11 5.15 -12.76
C LYS A 120 -1.62 5.64 -11.41
N ALA A 121 -1.66 4.76 -10.41
CA ALA A 121 -1.13 5.09 -9.09
C ALA A 121 0.38 5.34 -9.14
N VAL A 122 0.84 6.41 -8.51
CA VAL A 122 2.24 6.78 -8.36
C VAL A 122 2.64 6.57 -6.91
N GLY A 123 3.30 5.47 -6.65
CA GLY A 123 3.81 5.09 -5.33
C GLY A 123 5.34 4.97 -5.33
N THR A 124 5.87 4.34 -4.27
CA THR A 124 7.30 4.13 -4.02
C THR A 124 7.68 2.66 -3.98
N GLY A 125 6.78 1.77 -4.41
CA GLY A 125 6.94 0.32 -4.35
C GLY A 125 7.91 -0.23 -5.39
N PRO A 126 8.28 -1.54 -5.28
CA PRO A 126 9.20 -2.17 -6.23
C PRO A 126 8.58 -2.41 -7.61
N TRP A 127 7.28 -2.19 -7.75
CA TRP A 127 6.51 -2.36 -8.97
C TRP A 127 5.80 -1.06 -9.34
N ARG A 128 6.02 -0.58 -10.55
CA ARG A 128 5.28 0.58 -11.07
C ARG A 128 4.19 0.15 -12.04
N SER A 129 3.03 0.75 -11.92
CA SER A 129 1.90 0.47 -12.80
C SER A 129 2.16 1.04 -14.21
N ILE A 130 2.03 0.17 -15.22
CA ILE A 130 2.15 0.57 -16.64
C ILE A 130 0.76 0.73 -17.25
N LYS A 131 -0.13 -0.24 -17.00
CA LYS A 131 -1.45 -0.30 -17.60
C LYS A 131 -2.45 -0.98 -16.69
N HIS A 132 -3.64 -0.42 -16.63
CA HIS A 132 -4.81 -1.05 -16.03
C HIS A 132 -5.94 -1.12 -17.05
N THR A 133 -6.59 -2.27 -17.13
CA THR A 133 -7.83 -2.48 -17.88
C THR A 133 -8.92 -2.84 -16.89
N VAL A 134 -9.95 -2.02 -16.78
CA VAL A 134 -11.07 -2.23 -15.84
C VAL A 134 -11.71 -3.60 -16.10
N GLY A 135 -11.89 -4.40 -15.04
CA GLY A 135 -12.40 -5.77 -15.14
C GLY A 135 -11.47 -6.75 -15.83
N GLY A 136 -10.18 -6.44 -15.90
CA GLY A 136 -9.21 -7.24 -16.64
C GLY A 136 -7.85 -7.35 -15.98
N THR A 137 -6.84 -6.79 -16.61
CA THR A 137 -5.44 -7.01 -16.19
C THR A 137 -4.78 -5.73 -15.74
N TRP A 138 -4.05 -5.81 -14.61
CA TRP A 138 -3.04 -4.84 -14.22
C TRP A 138 -1.67 -5.34 -14.71
N ARG A 139 -0.94 -4.45 -15.38
CA ARG A 139 0.46 -4.69 -15.75
C ARG A 139 1.37 -3.77 -14.97
N PHE A 140 2.39 -4.36 -14.40
CA PHE A 140 3.43 -3.66 -13.66
C PHE A 140 4.79 -4.03 -14.24
N GLU A 141 5.72 -3.10 -14.18
CA GLU A 141 7.13 -3.35 -14.44
C GLU A 141 7.95 -3.18 -13.18
N ALA A 142 9.03 -3.92 -13.06
CA ALA A 142 9.96 -3.81 -11.96
C ALA A 142 10.65 -2.43 -11.98
N VAL A 143 10.82 -1.84 -10.81
CA VAL A 143 11.65 -0.65 -10.63
C VAL A 143 13.10 -1.10 -10.51
N GLU A 144 13.91 -0.80 -11.54
CA GLU A 144 15.35 -1.03 -11.51
C GLU A 144 15.99 -0.20 -10.40
N ASN A 145 16.92 -0.82 -9.68
CA ASN A 145 17.60 -0.18 -8.54
C ASN A 145 16.64 0.38 -7.48
N HIS A 146 15.56 -0.38 -7.21
CA HIS A 146 14.60 0.02 -6.18
C HIS A 146 15.29 0.24 -4.82
N TRP A 147 14.94 1.30 -4.13
CA TRP A 147 15.58 1.78 -2.89
C TRP A 147 15.68 0.73 -1.76
N ARG A 148 14.81 -0.28 -1.74
CA ARG A 148 14.91 -1.42 -0.81
C ARG A 148 15.50 -2.67 -1.45
N LYS A 149 14.85 -3.14 -2.50
CA LYS A 149 15.24 -4.36 -3.20
C LYS A 149 14.58 -4.38 -4.58
N THR A 150 15.38 -4.54 -5.61
CA THR A 150 14.90 -4.75 -6.97
C THR A 150 14.21 -6.12 -7.08
N PRO A 151 13.05 -6.23 -7.72
CA PRO A 151 12.40 -7.50 -8.00
C PRO A 151 13.28 -8.47 -8.81
N ASN A 152 13.07 -9.77 -8.63
CA ASN A 152 13.82 -10.80 -9.34
C ASN A 152 13.29 -11.06 -10.77
N PHE A 153 12.12 -10.53 -11.11
CA PHE A 153 11.50 -10.63 -12.45
C PHE A 153 11.08 -9.24 -12.93
N THR A 154 10.96 -9.07 -14.24
CA THR A 154 10.85 -7.75 -14.87
C THR A 154 9.41 -7.25 -14.99
N GLU A 155 8.44 -8.16 -15.07
CA GLU A 155 7.02 -7.83 -15.20
C GLU A 155 6.16 -8.61 -14.21
N LEU A 156 5.07 -8.00 -13.76
CA LEU A 156 4.03 -8.61 -12.95
C LEU A 156 2.67 -8.33 -13.61
N HIS A 157 1.92 -9.38 -13.89
CA HIS A 157 0.57 -9.29 -14.42
C HIS A 157 -0.42 -9.77 -13.37
N TYR A 158 -1.27 -8.88 -12.90
CA TYR A 158 -2.37 -9.23 -12.02
C TYR A 158 -3.64 -9.34 -12.84
N ILE A 159 -4.19 -10.56 -12.96
CA ILE A 159 -5.34 -10.88 -13.81
C ILE A 159 -6.55 -11.13 -12.92
N GLU A 160 -7.61 -10.36 -13.13
CA GLU A 160 -8.87 -10.56 -12.43
C GLU A 160 -9.67 -11.68 -13.10
N ILE A 161 -9.84 -12.80 -12.40
CA ILE A 161 -10.67 -13.94 -12.83
C ILE A 161 -11.62 -14.28 -11.69
N SER A 162 -12.89 -13.90 -11.85
CA SER A 162 -13.90 -14.03 -10.80
C SER A 162 -14.25 -15.50 -10.52
N GLU A 163 -14.37 -16.31 -11.58
CA GLU A 163 -14.76 -17.72 -11.48
C GLU A 163 -13.60 -18.62 -11.05
N GLU A 164 -13.77 -19.32 -9.90
CA GLU A 164 -12.73 -20.19 -9.35
C GLU A 164 -12.37 -21.37 -10.25
N SER A 165 -13.34 -21.99 -10.90
CA SER A 165 -13.12 -23.08 -11.87
C SER A 165 -12.23 -22.63 -13.03
N THR A 166 -12.42 -21.42 -13.51
CA THR A 166 -11.59 -20.80 -14.58
C THR A 166 -10.18 -20.50 -14.06
N ARG A 167 -10.04 -19.98 -12.80
CA ARG A 167 -8.73 -19.78 -12.19
C ARG A 167 -7.97 -21.10 -12.04
N LEU A 168 -8.65 -22.14 -11.53
CA LEU A 168 -8.06 -23.46 -11.35
C LEU A 168 -7.58 -24.05 -12.69
N ALA A 169 -8.41 -24.01 -13.73
CA ALA A 169 -8.04 -24.50 -15.03
C ALA A 169 -6.82 -23.76 -15.62
N ASN A 170 -6.76 -22.42 -15.47
CA ASN A 170 -5.61 -21.62 -15.94
C ASN A 170 -4.35 -21.91 -15.11
N PHE A 171 -4.47 -22.09 -13.80
CA PHE A 171 -3.36 -22.46 -12.93
C PHE A 171 -2.79 -23.84 -13.28
N LEU A 172 -3.64 -24.87 -13.39
CA LEU A 172 -3.22 -26.22 -13.79
C LEU A 172 -2.63 -26.27 -15.21
N ALA A 173 -3.06 -25.37 -16.09
CA ALA A 173 -2.49 -25.22 -17.43
C ALA A 173 -1.16 -24.41 -17.46
N GLY A 174 -0.63 -23.99 -16.30
CA GLY A 174 0.60 -23.20 -16.22
C GLY A 174 0.51 -21.77 -16.78
N LYS A 175 -0.71 -21.23 -16.89
CA LYS A 175 -0.94 -19.85 -17.34
C LYS A 175 -0.92 -18.81 -16.22
N LEU A 176 -0.97 -19.27 -14.97
CA LEU A 176 -0.88 -18.47 -13.76
C LEU A 176 0.23 -19.05 -12.88
N ASP A 177 1.12 -18.20 -12.39
CA ASP A 177 2.18 -18.59 -11.47
C ASP A 177 1.65 -18.71 -10.03
N THR A 178 0.64 -17.90 -9.69
CA THR A 178 -0.05 -17.91 -8.40
C THR A 178 -1.53 -17.61 -8.56
N ALA A 179 -2.37 -18.17 -7.67
CA ALA A 179 -3.78 -17.83 -7.60
C ALA A 179 -4.33 -18.15 -6.21
N THR A 180 -5.50 -17.59 -5.89
CA THR A 180 -6.23 -17.87 -4.64
C THR A 180 -7.32 -18.89 -4.90
N PHE A 181 -7.40 -19.93 -4.05
CA PHE A 181 -8.35 -21.02 -4.17
C PHE A 181 -9.06 -21.30 -2.85
N ASN A 182 -10.26 -21.88 -2.94
CA ASN A 182 -10.95 -22.47 -1.79
C ASN A 182 -10.29 -23.79 -1.37
N LEU A 183 -10.54 -24.22 -0.15
CA LEU A 183 -9.98 -25.48 0.39
C LEU A 183 -10.31 -26.71 -0.47
N GLU A 184 -11.49 -26.74 -1.09
CA GLU A 184 -11.93 -27.86 -1.93
C GLU A 184 -11.07 -28.01 -3.19
N SER A 185 -10.62 -26.89 -3.77
CA SER A 185 -9.75 -26.89 -4.96
C SER A 185 -8.32 -27.32 -4.64
N ILE A 186 -7.86 -27.19 -3.40
CA ILE A 186 -6.50 -27.56 -2.98
C ILE A 186 -6.26 -29.06 -3.18
N ALA A 187 -7.21 -29.90 -2.83
CA ALA A 187 -7.08 -31.36 -3.00
C ALA A 187 -6.88 -31.78 -4.47
N GLN A 188 -7.49 -31.06 -5.40
CA GLN A 188 -7.30 -31.29 -6.84
C GLN A 188 -5.91 -30.81 -7.29
N ILE A 189 -5.48 -29.64 -6.82
CA ILE A 189 -4.15 -29.09 -7.14
C ILE A 189 -3.05 -30.02 -6.68
N GLU A 190 -3.11 -30.51 -5.44
CA GLU A 190 -2.14 -31.45 -4.89
C GLU A 190 -2.03 -32.74 -5.70
N LYS A 191 -3.17 -33.26 -6.17
CA LYS A 191 -3.20 -34.47 -7.00
C LYS A 191 -2.58 -34.27 -8.38
N ASP A 192 -2.79 -33.10 -8.98
CA ASP A 192 -2.33 -32.81 -10.34
C ASP A 192 -0.89 -32.29 -10.39
N CYS A 193 -0.41 -31.63 -9.34
CA CYS A 193 0.97 -31.15 -9.22
C CYS A 193 1.97 -32.25 -8.78
N GLN A 194 1.52 -33.45 -8.41
CA GLN A 194 2.37 -34.61 -8.07
C GLN A 194 2.74 -35.46 -9.30
N LYS A 195 2.30 -35.07 -10.49
CA LYS A 195 2.64 -35.73 -11.78
C LYS A 195 3.72 -34.95 -12.52
#